data_88ceb150bdefb4d76ab3812f47f4490d
#
_entry.id   88ceb150bdefb4d76ab3812f47f4490d
#
_cell.length_a   1.000
_cell.length_b   1.000
_cell.length_c   1.000
_cell.angle_alpha   90.00
_cell.angle_beta   90.00
_cell.angle_gamma   90.00
#
_symmetry.space_group_name_H-M   'P 1'
#
loop_
_entity.id
_entity.type
_entity.pdbx_description
1 polymer ?
#
loop_
_entity_poly.entity_id
_entity_poly.type
_entity_poly.pdbx_seq_one_letter_code
_entity_poly.pdbx_strand_id
1 'polypeptide(L)'
;MQGTRKGDKMGRKAKCKICGTPLDTTTAFKVIAYDTNNKAKTSYYCSREEYQKDEEIKKKNAADKDKAYWLICDIIGRKEILNTALWKEWKEWNKVFSNETIASYLEENKTYLTSTIARLEDKEFNRIRYLSAILKNSLGDFKQKEKETEKPKVYVDETFYEAAPITRNKRRSLADLEDEF
;
A
#
# COMPACT_ATOMS: atom_id res chain seq x y z
N MET A 1 -37.22 49.50 15.95
CA MET A 1 -36.71 48.56 14.94
C MET A 1 -35.27 48.25 15.29
N GLN A 2 -35.02 47.12 15.96
CA GLN A 2 -33.67 46.69 16.32
C GLN A 2 -33.30 45.48 15.44
N GLY A 3 -32.46 45.72 14.44
CA GLY A 3 -31.93 44.69 13.59
C GLY A 3 -30.78 43.95 14.30
N THR A 4 -31.03 42.72 14.76
CA THR A 4 -30.01 41.83 15.24
C THR A 4 -29.17 41.31 14.05
N ARG A 5 -27.99 41.88 13.87
CA ARG A 5 -26.98 41.29 12.97
C ARG A 5 -26.57 39.95 13.56
N LYS A 6 -27.08 38.84 12.97
CA LYS A 6 -26.50 37.52 13.16
C LYS A 6 -25.09 37.56 12.58
N GLY A 7 -24.09 37.65 13.46
CA GLY A 7 -22.70 37.48 13.06
C GLY A 7 -22.52 36.09 12.50
N ASP A 8 -22.19 35.98 11.22
CA ASP A 8 -21.76 34.76 10.58
C ASP A 8 -20.56 34.23 11.38
N LYS A 9 -20.82 33.19 12.20
CA LYS A 9 -19.72 32.46 12.83
C LYS A 9 -18.97 31.74 11.70
N MET A 10 -17.91 32.37 11.20
CA MET A 10 -16.98 31.70 10.30
C MET A 10 -16.54 30.40 10.97
N GLY A 11 -16.94 29.26 10.39
CA GLY A 11 -16.58 27.95 10.86
C GLY A 11 -15.05 27.79 10.80
N ARG A 12 -14.49 27.06 11.75
CA ARG A 12 -13.05 26.71 11.71
C ARG A 12 -12.79 25.87 10.46
N LYS A 13 -11.71 26.15 9.75
CA LYS A 13 -11.28 25.32 8.61
C LYS A 13 -10.71 24.01 9.14
N ALA A 14 -11.19 22.88 8.63
CA ALA A 14 -10.67 21.55 8.86
C ALA A 14 -10.22 20.95 7.51
N LYS A 15 -9.52 19.83 7.53
CA LYS A 15 -9.19 19.08 6.31
C LYS A 15 -9.91 17.74 6.33
N CYS A 16 -10.42 17.31 5.16
CA CYS A 16 -10.92 15.96 5.01
C CYS A 16 -9.81 14.96 5.31
N LYS A 17 -10.15 13.92 6.08
CA LYS A 17 -9.16 12.92 6.50
C LYS A 17 -8.66 12.04 5.34
N ILE A 18 -9.44 11.90 4.29
CA ILE A 18 -9.09 11.07 3.12
C ILE A 18 -8.44 11.91 2.02
N CYS A 19 -9.18 12.87 1.46
CA CYS A 19 -8.73 13.62 0.28
C CYS A 19 -7.91 14.89 0.63
N GLY A 20 -7.86 15.29 1.91
CA GLY A 20 -7.13 16.48 2.35
C GLY A 20 -7.79 17.82 1.97
N THR A 21 -8.94 17.81 1.30
CA THR A 21 -9.67 19.01 0.90
C THR A 21 -10.03 19.86 2.12
N PRO A 22 -9.80 21.19 2.08
CA PRO A 22 -10.22 22.08 3.16
C PRO A 22 -11.76 22.13 3.25
N LEU A 23 -12.29 21.94 4.46
CA LEU A 23 -13.70 21.87 4.77
C LEU A 23 -14.07 22.93 5.78
N ASP A 24 -15.33 23.39 5.71
CA ASP A 24 -15.92 24.13 6.81
C ASP A 24 -16.50 23.15 7.84
N THR A 25 -16.12 23.31 9.11
CA THR A 25 -16.55 22.43 10.20
C THR A 25 -18.06 22.45 10.45
N THR A 26 -18.78 23.42 9.90
CA THR A 26 -20.24 23.54 10.02
C THR A 26 -20.99 22.67 9.00
N THR A 27 -20.38 22.43 7.83
CA THR A 27 -20.99 21.66 6.72
C THR A 27 -20.38 20.28 6.52
N ALA A 28 -19.16 20.06 7.04
CA ALA A 28 -18.44 18.79 6.90
C ALA A 28 -19.11 17.66 7.68
N PHE A 29 -19.01 16.44 7.12
CA PHE A 29 -19.42 15.24 7.85
C PHE A 29 -18.46 15.00 9.03
N LYS A 30 -18.99 15.10 10.24
CA LYS A 30 -18.23 15.06 11.48
C LYS A 30 -18.41 13.72 12.18
N VAL A 31 -17.29 13.09 12.54
CA VAL A 31 -17.26 11.86 13.33
C VAL A 31 -16.48 12.13 14.62
N ILE A 32 -17.05 11.73 15.74
CA ILE A 32 -16.40 11.82 17.06
C ILE A 32 -16.12 10.40 17.53
N ALA A 33 -14.86 10.07 17.73
CA ALA A 33 -14.41 8.82 18.34
C ALA A 33 -13.77 9.13 19.69
N TYR A 34 -13.88 8.21 20.64
CA TYR A 34 -13.25 8.31 21.95
C TYR A 34 -12.06 7.37 22.02
N ASP A 35 -10.94 7.84 22.52
CA ASP A 35 -9.78 7.00 22.79
C ASP A 35 -9.94 6.22 24.12
N THR A 36 -8.98 5.35 24.43
CA THR A 36 -8.95 4.54 25.66
C THR A 36 -8.98 5.39 26.95
N ASN A 37 -8.60 6.67 26.86
CA ASN A 37 -8.61 7.63 27.96
C ASN A 37 -9.87 8.51 27.95
N ASN A 38 -10.89 8.10 27.20
CA ASN A 38 -12.17 8.81 27.04
C ASN A 38 -12.03 10.26 26.49
N LYS A 39 -10.92 10.53 25.75
CA LYS A 39 -10.72 11.80 25.06
C LYS A 39 -11.38 11.76 23.69
N ALA A 40 -12.25 12.74 23.43
CA ALA A 40 -12.93 12.88 22.17
C ALA A 40 -11.94 13.30 21.05
N LYS A 41 -11.85 12.49 19.99
CA LYS A 41 -11.10 12.80 18.77
C LYS A 41 -12.08 13.03 17.63
N THR A 42 -12.12 14.24 17.12
CA THR A 42 -12.99 14.62 16.00
C THR A 42 -12.27 14.46 14.68
N SER A 43 -12.91 13.80 13.73
CA SER A 43 -12.46 13.69 12.33
C SER A 43 -13.52 14.27 11.41
N TYR A 44 -13.08 14.91 10.32
CA TYR A 44 -13.95 15.54 9.32
C TYR A 44 -13.76 14.88 7.96
N TYR A 45 -14.85 14.70 7.21
CA TYR A 45 -14.91 14.08 5.90
C TYR A 45 -15.77 14.92 4.97
N CYS A 46 -15.54 14.86 3.66
CA CYS A 46 -16.36 15.55 2.67
C CYS A 46 -17.80 15.01 2.67
N SER A 47 -17.95 13.68 2.82
CA SER A 47 -19.24 13.00 2.81
C SER A 47 -19.25 11.78 3.73
N ARG A 48 -20.45 11.18 3.90
CA ARG A 48 -20.60 9.92 4.63
C ARG A 48 -19.96 8.74 3.90
N GLU A 49 -20.00 8.77 2.56
CA GLU A 49 -19.37 7.72 1.74
C GLU A 49 -17.85 7.70 1.92
N GLU A 50 -17.20 8.87 2.02
CA GLU A 50 -15.76 8.92 2.34
C GLU A 50 -15.44 8.35 3.72
N TYR A 51 -16.29 8.63 4.71
CA TYR A 51 -16.14 7.99 6.02
C TYR A 51 -16.27 6.47 5.95
N GLN A 52 -17.25 5.97 5.20
CA GLN A 52 -17.43 4.51 5.01
C GLN A 52 -16.21 3.88 4.35
N LYS A 53 -15.67 4.50 3.31
CA LYS A 53 -14.41 4.05 2.67
C LYS A 53 -13.23 4.02 3.65
N ASP A 54 -13.07 5.04 4.51
CA ASP A 54 -12.01 5.04 5.55
C ASP A 54 -12.19 3.87 6.53
N GLU A 55 -13.42 3.57 6.91
CA GLU A 55 -13.71 2.44 7.80
C GLU A 55 -13.47 1.07 7.12
N GLU A 56 -13.83 0.93 5.85
CA GLU A 56 -13.56 -0.29 5.06
C GLU A 56 -12.04 -0.52 4.91
N ILE A 57 -11.29 0.53 4.58
CA ILE A 57 -9.82 0.45 4.49
C ILE A 57 -9.21 0.04 5.84
N LYS A 58 -9.68 0.60 6.94
CA LYS A 58 -9.21 0.24 8.29
C LYS A 58 -9.53 -1.21 8.64
N LYS A 59 -10.75 -1.66 8.35
CA LYS A 59 -11.18 -3.05 8.57
C LYS A 59 -10.33 -4.01 7.75
N LYS A 60 -10.13 -3.73 6.46
CA LYS A 60 -9.26 -4.53 5.59
C LYS A 60 -7.84 -4.58 6.15
N ASN A 61 -7.25 -3.43 6.48
CA ASN A 61 -5.89 -3.38 7.01
C ASN A 61 -5.73 -4.10 8.36
N ALA A 62 -6.76 -4.09 9.21
CA ALA A 62 -6.78 -4.86 10.45
C ALA A 62 -6.83 -6.37 10.16
N ALA A 63 -7.72 -6.80 9.25
CA ALA A 63 -7.83 -8.20 8.85
C ALA A 63 -6.53 -8.73 8.22
N ASP A 64 -5.89 -7.94 7.34
CA ASP A 64 -4.60 -8.30 6.74
C ASP A 64 -3.49 -8.41 7.79
N LYS A 65 -3.50 -7.52 8.78
CA LYS A 65 -2.56 -7.57 9.90
C LYS A 65 -2.75 -8.85 10.72
N ASP A 66 -3.99 -9.19 11.05
CA ASP A 66 -4.30 -10.39 11.80
C ASP A 66 -3.93 -11.64 11.01
N LYS A 67 -4.25 -11.69 9.71
CA LYS A 67 -3.85 -12.76 8.80
C LYS A 67 -2.34 -12.95 8.80
N ALA A 68 -1.58 -11.87 8.62
CA ALA A 68 -0.13 -11.91 8.62
C ALA A 68 0.43 -12.37 9.98
N TYR A 69 -0.16 -11.94 11.10
CA TYR A 69 0.25 -12.38 12.44
C TYR A 69 0.10 -13.89 12.62
N TRP A 70 -1.06 -14.45 12.24
CA TRP A 70 -1.29 -15.90 12.36
C TRP A 70 -0.39 -16.71 11.44
N LEU A 71 -0.10 -16.21 10.22
CA LEU A 71 0.87 -16.84 9.33
C LEU A 71 2.28 -16.86 9.95
N ILE A 72 2.69 -15.78 10.61
CA ILE A 72 3.98 -15.73 11.33
C ILE A 72 4.00 -16.73 12.48
N CYS A 73 2.92 -16.83 13.24
CA CYS A 73 2.81 -17.82 14.33
C CYS A 73 2.99 -19.25 13.80
N ASP A 74 2.31 -19.59 12.70
CA ASP A 74 2.41 -20.90 12.05
C ASP A 74 3.85 -21.18 11.54
N ILE A 75 4.47 -20.20 10.86
CA ILE A 75 5.82 -20.32 10.31
C ILE A 75 6.85 -20.53 11.43
N ILE A 76 6.71 -19.81 12.53
CA ILE A 76 7.62 -19.92 13.69
C ILE A 76 7.33 -21.18 14.52
N GLY A 77 6.13 -21.78 14.37
CA GLY A 77 5.71 -22.94 15.12
C GLY A 77 5.28 -22.61 16.55
N ARG A 78 4.63 -21.46 16.74
CA ARG A 78 4.07 -21.01 18.03
C ARG A 78 2.58 -20.74 17.92
N LYS A 79 1.83 -21.05 18.98
CA LYS A 79 0.39 -20.70 19.02
C LYS A 79 0.18 -19.18 19.09
N GLU A 80 1.00 -18.51 19.87
CA GLU A 80 1.00 -17.05 20.02
C GLU A 80 2.42 -16.55 20.21
N ILE A 81 2.70 -15.36 19.73
CA ILE A 81 4.00 -14.68 19.89
C ILE A 81 3.77 -13.39 20.67
N LEU A 82 4.14 -13.40 21.94
CA LEU A 82 4.06 -12.23 22.83
C LEU A 82 5.35 -11.40 22.84
N ASN A 83 6.38 -11.85 22.12
CA ASN A 83 7.67 -11.23 22.10
C ASN A 83 7.64 -9.83 21.49
N THR A 84 8.11 -8.84 22.24
CA THR A 84 8.15 -7.43 21.80
C THR A 84 9.06 -7.23 20.57
N ALA A 85 9.97 -8.15 20.28
CA ALA A 85 10.80 -8.11 19.09
C ALA A 85 9.96 -8.17 17.81
N LEU A 86 8.90 -9.00 17.77
CA LEU A 86 8.01 -9.05 16.61
C LEU A 86 7.38 -7.69 16.32
N TRP A 87 6.90 -7.01 17.34
CA TRP A 87 6.23 -5.72 17.17
C TRP A 87 7.19 -4.59 16.76
N LYS A 88 8.47 -4.69 17.17
CA LYS A 88 9.51 -3.77 16.71
C LYS A 88 9.80 -4.01 15.22
N GLU A 89 10.00 -5.25 14.82
CA GLU A 89 10.23 -5.59 13.41
C GLU A 89 9.00 -5.25 12.54
N TRP A 90 7.78 -5.51 13.05
CA TRP A 90 6.54 -5.16 12.37
C TRP A 90 6.42 -3.67 12.05
N LYS A 91 6.79 -2.81 13.00
CA LYS A 91 6.80 -1.36 12.76
C LYS A 91 7.81 -0.97 11.67
N GLU A 92 8.94 -1.65 11.59
CA GLU A 92 9.91 -1.40 10.54
C GLU A 92 9.38 -1.86 9.16
N TRP A 93 8.76 -3.03 9.09
CA TRP A 93 8.15 -3.50 7.83
C TRP A 93 7.06 -2.56 7.35
N ASN A 94 6.19 -2.10 8.24
CA ASN A 94 5.07 -1.21 7.90
C ASN A 94 5.49 0.21 7.50
N LYS A 95 6.75 0.60 7.66
CA LYS A 95 7.27 1.85 7.07
C LYS A 95 7.34 1.79 5.55
N VAL A 96 7.50 0.60 4.99
CA VAL A 96 7.77 0.40 3.56
C VAL A 96 6.68 -0.41 2.88
N PHE A 97 6.09 -1.38 3.57
CA PHE A 97 5.14 -2.35 3.02
C PHE A 97 3.79 -2.30 3.74
N SER A 98 2.70 -2.55 2.99
CA SER A 98 1.36 -2.71 3.57
C SER A 98 1.23 -4.06 4.28
N ASN A 99 0.27 -4.17 5.22
CA ASN A 99 -0.04 -5.46 5.84
C ASN A 99 -0.53 -6.50 4.81
N GLU A 100 -1.24 -6.05 3.76
CA GLU A 100 -1.67 -6.88 2.65
C GLU A 100 -0.48 -7.53 1.93
N THR A 101 0.52 -6.73 1.52
CA THR A 101 1.73 -7.23 0.85
C THR A 101 2.50 -8.21 1.74
N ILE A 102 2.60 -7.92 3.05
CA ILE A 102 3.25 -8.82 4.00
C ILE A 102 2.48 -10.14 4.10
N ALA A 103 1.15 -10.10 4.21
CA ALA A 103 0.32 -11.28 4.31
C ALA A 103 0.41 -12.14 3.04
N SER A 104 0.32 -11.53 1.85
CA SER A 104 0.43 -12.23 0.57
C SER A 104 1.79 -12.92 0.41
N TYR A 105 2.88 -12.22 0.73
CA TYR A 105 4.22 -12.80 0.68
C TYR A 105 4.37 -14.00 1.61
N LEU A 106 3.90 -13.87 2.87
CA LEU A 106 3.97 -14.96 3.86
C LEU A 106 3.14 -16.17 3.43
N GLU A 107 1.99 -15.96 2.81
CA GLU A 107 1.11 -17.01 2.33
C GLU A 107 1.76 -17.78 1.16
N GLU A 108 2.25 -17.07 0.14
CA GLU A 108 2.91 -17.71 -1.01
C GLU A 108 4.18 -18.46 -0.62
N ASN A 109 4.94 -17.94 0.33
CA ASN A 109 6.22 -18.52 0.71
C ASN A 109 6.17 -19.36 2.01
N LYS A 110 4.96 -19.67 2.53
CA LYS A 110 4.75 -20.33 3.82
C LYS A 110 5.60 -21.60 3.96
N THR A 111 5.54 -22.49 2.98
CA THR A 111 6.25 -23.79 3.03
C THR A 111 7.76 -23.59 3.09
N TYR A 112 8.30 -22.71 2.25
CA TYR A 112 9.74 -22.37 2.24
C TYR A 112 10.18 -21.77 3.57
N LEU A 113 9.46 -20.78 4.07
CA LEU A 113 9.76 -20.10 5.31
C LEU A 113 9.70 -21.05 6.52
N THR A 114 8.67 -21.90 6.59
CA THR A 114 8.54 -22.89 7.67
C THR A 114 9.71 -23.87 7.66
N SER A 115 10.08 -24.43 6.51
CA SER A 115 11.20 -25.35 6.41
C SER A 115 12.54 -24.70 6.75
N THR A 116 12.71 -23.45 6.39
CA THR A 116 13.94 -22.69 6.65
C THR A 116 14.08 -22.32 8.14
N ILE A 117 12.98 -21.88 8.77
CA ILE A 117 12.96 -21.49 10.18
C ILE A 117 13.05 -22.73 11.10
N ALA A 118 12.48 -23.86 10.70
CA ALA A 118 12.55 -25.11 11.46
C ALA A 118 13.99 -25.61 11.66
N ARG A 119 14.92 -25.22 10.79
CA ARG A 119 16.35 -25.56 10.93
C ARG A 119 17.09 -24.76 12.00
N LEU A 120 16.48 -23.65 12.46
CA LEU A 120 17.07 -22.83 13.52
C LEU A 120 16.78 -23.42 14.90
N GLU A 121 17.66 -23.10 15.86
CA GLU A 121 17.39 -23.37 17.27
C GLU A 121 16.00 -22.91 17.68
N ASP A 122 15.38 -23.63 18.62
CA ASP A 122 14.04 -23.32 19.12
C ASP A 122 14.02 -22.10 20.07
N LYS A 123 14.64 -21.02 19.64
CA LYS A 123 14.63 -19.72 20.31
C LYS A 123 13.75 -18.76 19.50
N GLU A 124 12.59 -18.42 20.03
CA GLU A 124 11.60 -17.55 19.38
C GLU A 124 12.21 -16.24 18.87
N PHE A 125 13.03 -15.60 19.70
CA PHE A 125 13.72 -14.36 19.31
C PHE A 125 14.58 -14.51 18.05
N ASN A 126 15.37 -15.59 17.96
CA ASN A 126 16.23 -15.83 16.81
C ASN A 126 15.41 -16.10 15.54
N ARG A 127 14.32 -16.87 15.66
CA ARG A 127 13.39 -17.16 14.56
C ARG A 127 12.72 -15.88 14.03
N ILE A 128 12.25 -15.00 14.92
CA ILE A 128 11.69 -13.70 14.55
C ILE A 128 12.70 -12.84 13.80
N ARG A 129 13.93 -12.73 14.30
CA ARG A 129 14.99 -11.94 13.68
C ARG A 129 15.36 -12.48 12.30
N TYR A 130 15.46 -13.78 12.16
CA TYR A 130 15.77 -14.42 10.88
C TYR A 130 14.63 -14.23 9.86
N LEU A 131 13.39 -14.43 10.27
CA LEU A 131 12.22 -14.13 9.44
C LEU A 131 12.23 -12.66 8.98
N SER A 132 12.51 -11.75 9.91
CA SER A 132 12.60 -10.33 9.58
C SER A 132 13.67 -10.02 8.53
N ALA A 133 14.81 -10.67 8.61
CA ALA A 133 15.88 -10.50 7.60
C ALA A 133 15.43 -10.98 6.21
N ILE A 134 14.75 -12.13 6.14
CA ILE A 134 14.19 -12.63 4.87
C ILE A 134 13.17 -11.64 4.32
N LEU A 135 12.21 -11.19 5.14
CA LEU A 135 11.17 -10.25 4.72
C LEU A 135 11.76 -8.94 4.18
N LYS A 136 12.73 -8.36 4.88
CA LYS A 136 13.38 -7.11 4.43
C LYS A 136 14.08 -7.25 3.07
N ASN A 137 14.65 -8.40 2.81
CA ASN A 137 15.36 -8.64 1.55
C ASN A 137 14.43 -8.99 0.39
N SER A 138 13.33 -9.70 0.66
CA SER A 138 12.49 -10.30 -0.39
C SER A 138 11.23 -9.51 -0.71
N LEU A 139 10.68 -8.72 0.24
CA LEU A 139 9.44 -7.97 0.04
C LEU A 139 9.54 -6.90 -1.06
N GLY A 140 10.73 -6.34 -1.28
CA GLY A 140 10.96 -5.35 -2.34
C GLY A 140 10.72 -5.94 -3.72
N ASP A 141 11.34 -7.08 -3.98
CA ASP A 141 11.21 -7.79 -5.27
C ASP A 141 9.82 -8.37 -5.46
N PHE A 142 9.19 -8.86 -4.39
CA PHE A 142 7.82 -9.35 -4.39
C PHE A 142 6.82 -8.28 -4.84
N LYS A 143 6.90 -7.10 -4.25
CA LYS A 143 6.03 -5.96 -4.61
C LYS A 143 6.22 -5.51 -6.07
N GLN A 144 7.40 -5.65 -6.64
CA GLN A 144 7.63 -5.36 -8.06
C GLN A 144 6.93 -6.37 -8.94
N LYS A 145 6.99 -7.67 -8.62
CA LYS A 145 6.31 -8.74 -9.36
C LYS A 145 4.79 -8.58 -9.33
N GLU A 146 4.20 -8.26 -8.17
CA GLU A 146 2.75 -7.98 -8.08
C GLU A 146 2.34 -6.85 -9.04
N LYS A 147 3.08 -5.75 -9.09
CA LYS A 147 2.80 -4.63 -10.01
C LYS A 147 2.94 -5.00 -11.48
N GLU A 148 3.81 -5.91 -11.82
CA GLU A 148 4.00 -6.39 -13.20
C GLU A 148 2.86 -7.33 -13.63
N THR A 149 2.34 -8.15 -12.71
CA THR A 149 1.20 -9.04 -12.98
C THR A 149 -0.13 -8.29 -13.06
N GLU A 150 -0.28 -7.18 -12.34
CA GLU A 150 -1.48 -6.34 -12.37
C GLU A 150 -1.59 -5.45 -13.62
N LYS A 151 -0.50 -5.28 -14.39
CA LYS A 151 -0.58 -4.58 -15.67
C LYS A 151 -1.46 -5.39 -16.61
N PRO A 152 -2.56 -4.83 -17.15
CA PRO A 152 -3.37 -5.53 -18.14
C PRO A 152 -2.45 -5.93 -19.27
N LYS A 153 -2.41 -7.22 -19.58
CA LYS A 153 -1.76 -7.71 -20.82
C LYS A 153 -2.54 -7.07 -21.95
N VAL A 154 -2.02 -6.01 -22.51
CA VAL A 154 -2.53 -5.46 -23.77
C VAL A 154 -2.28 -6.54 -24.79
N TYR A 155 -3.31 -7.33 -25.12
CA TYR A 155 -3.29 -8.16 -26.28
C TYR A 155 -3.24 -7.22 -27.48
N VAL A 156 -2.03 -7.00 -27.99
CA VAL A 156 -1.86 -6.42 -29.30
C VAL A 156 -2.30 -7.52 -30.26
N ASP A 157 -3.47 -7.33 -30.85
CA ASP A 157 -3.98 -8.21 -31.90
C ASP A 157 -3.02 -8.08 -33.07
N GLU A 158 -2.14 -9.07 -33.25
CA GLU A 158 -1.10 -9.11 -34.31
C GLU A 158 -1.70 -9.16 -35.71
N THR A 159 -3.03 -9.21 -35.86
CA THR A 159 -3.70 -9.35 -37.13
C THR A 159 -3.85 -8.04 -37.93
N PHE A 160 -3.35 -6.90 -37.43
CA PHE A 160 -3.53 -5.59 -38.07
C PHE A 160 -2.24 -4.87 -38.45
N TYR A 161 -1.19 -5.58 -38.74
CA TYR A 161 -0.05 -5.01 -39.44
C TYR A 161 -0.07 -5.47 -40.93
N GLU A 162 -0.99 -4.89 -41.69
CA GLU A 162 -0.71 -4.73 -43.10
C GLU A 162 0.53 -3.84 -43.20
N ALA A 163 1.67 -4.46 -43.51
CA ALA A 163 2.93 -3.78 -43.66
C ALA A 163 2.80 -2.73 -44.76
N ALA A 164 2.69 -1.49 -44.39
CA ALA A 164 2.88 -0.40 -45.35
C ALA A 164 4.25 -0.60 -46.00
N PRO A 165 4.35 -0.53 -47.35
CA PRO A 165 5.60 -0.78 -48.03
C PRO A 165 6.65 0.21 -47.53
N ILE A 166 7.72 -0.32 -46.93
CA ILE A 166 8.87 0.45 -46.48
C ILE A 166 9.49 1.03 -47.77
N THR A 167 9.19 2.28 -48.09
CA THR A 167 9.94 3.05 -49.06
C THR A 167 11.35 3.22 -48.53
N ARG A 168 12.29 2.35 -48.98
CA ARG A 168 13.70 2.52 -48.74
C ARG A 168 14.11 3.89 -49.28
N ASN A 169 14.28 4.88 -48.46
CA ASN A 169 15.00 6.09 -48.84
C ASN A 169 16.38 5.64 -49.32
N LYS A 170 16.63 5.77 -50.62
CA LYS A 170 17.95 5.57 -51.21
C LYS A 170 18.92 6.44 -50.42
N ARG A 171 19.83 5.78 -49.69
CA ARG A 171 20.96 6.51 -49.08
C ARG A 171 21.71 7.15 -50.23
N ARG A 172 21.85 8.49 -50.20
CA ARG A 172 22.75 9.23 -51.11
C ARG A 172 24.12 8.60 -50.97
N SER A 173 24.76 8.27 -52.08
CA SER A 173 26.12 7.77 -52.08
C SER A 173 27.09 8.90 -51.82
N LEU A 174 28.27 8.58 -51.31
CA LEU A 174 29.32 9.62 -51.09
C LEU A 174 29.66 10.38 -52.36
N ALA A 175 29.49 9.78 -53.54
CA ALA A 175 29.71 10.40 -54.83
C ALA A 175 28.70 11.50 -55.17
N ASP A 176 27.49 11.46 -54.56
CA ASP A 176 26.46 12.50 -54.76
C ASP A 176 26.71 13.76 -53.92
N LEU A 177 27.75 13.76 -53.10
CA LEU A 177 28.14 14.87 -52.21
C LEU A 177 29.37 15.63 -52.73
N GLU A 178 30.11 15.09 -53.71
CA GLU A 178 31.33 15.74 -54.26
C GLU A 178 31.05 16.78 -55.36
N ASP A 179 29.81 16.81 -55.88
CA ASP A 179 29.43 17.80 -56.90
C ASP A 179 28.85 19.11 -56.37
N GLU A 180 28.80 19.31 -55.05
CA GLU A 180 28.32 20.56 -54.41
C GLU A 180 29.44 21.46 -53.85
N PHE A 181 30.73 21.25 -54.19
CA PHE A 181 31.83 22.15 -53.78
C PHE A 181 32.57 22.73 -54.94
#